data_68b567ba1547331fe0e861dd7bb7e88b
#
_entry.id   68b567ba1547331fe0e861dd7bb7e88b
#
_cell.length_a   1.000
_cell.length_b   1.000
_cell.length_c   1.000
_cell.angle_alpha   90.00
_cell.angle_beta   90.00
_cell.angle_gamma   90.00
#
_symmetry.space_group_name_H-M   'P 1'
#
loop_
_entity.id
_entity.type
_entity.pdbx_description
1 polymer ?
#
loop_
_entity_poly.entity_id
_entity_poly.type
_entity_poly.pdbx_seq_one_letter_code
_entity_poly.pdbx_strand_id
1 'polypeptide(L)'
;APIAKDCGFKLFSGPENDVLERFCLLIKQENPDVVVRATGDNPFLFTDAANFSIKRFLELNATSKVDYFTISGLPHGSGIEIFLGESLLEAAEKTNLPYDHEHVGPALYNHPENFVSVFEPAPEKWNFPKLRTTIDTFFDYKRAEKLYKILDCENQPNINSEKLIKACNFDFIKYPILFMPNTQKGKGTGHFRRCLSLAEELNGFLFLDFNNKTELPEHFENLLENSNLWDENLIFGKENLKKLAENQNEKPFSLVVLDSFVTPKEKADFASKLGKVLSLDDGQENPEILGKINYLLDIIPSSKLKRS
;
A
#
# COMPACT_ATOMS: atom_id res chain seq x y z
N ALA A 1 -5.93 21.77 -4.34
CA ALA A 1 -5.63 23.20 -4.25
C ALA A 1 -5.72 23.77 -2.83
N PRO A 2 -6.81 23.61 -2.02
CA PRO A 2 -6.88 24.16 -0.66
C PRO A 2 -5.76 23.61 0.23
N ILE A 3 -5.57 22.29 0.28
CA ILE A 3 -4.58 21.61 1.13
C ILE A 3 -3.16 22.14 0.89
N ALA A 4 -2.72 22.28 -0.37
CA ALA A 4 -1.39 22.79 -0.68
C ALA A 4 -1.19 24.21 -0.14
N LYS A 5 -2.20 25.07 -0.27
CA LYS A 5 -2.18 26.44 0.25
C LYS A 5 -2.16 26.46 1.78
N ASP A 6 -2.95 25.62 2.42
CA ASP A 6 -3.01 25.51 3.88
C ASP A 6 -1.69 25.01 4.46
N CYS A 7 -0.95 24.15 3.70
CA CYS A 7 0.41 23.73 4.04
C CYS A 7 1.51 24.75 3.66
N GLY A 8 1.15 25.91 3.13
CA GLY A 8 2.11 26.96 2.75
C GLY A 8 2.83 26.74 1.42
N PHE A 9 2.36 25.82 0.58
CA PHE A 9 2.94 25.57 -0.73
C PHE A 9 2.35 26.50 -1.80
N LYS A 10 3.18 26.91 -2.75
CA LYS A 10 2.70 27.55 -3.99
C LYS A 10 1.99 26.49 -4.85
N LEU A 11 0.85 26.86 -5.42
CA LEU A 11 0.14 26.01 -6.35
C LEU A 11 0.52 26.42 -7.78
N PHE A 12 0.92 25.44 -8.58
CA PHE A 12 1.06 25.57 -10.01
C PHE A 12 0.10 24.58 -10.70
N SER A 13 -0.64 25.06 -11.69
CA SER A 13 -1.55 24.23 -12.50
C SER A 13 -1.05 24.21 -13.94
N GLY A 14 -0.92 23.03 -14.52
CA GLY A 14 -0.48 22.80 -15.90
C GLY A 14 -1.24 21.63 -16.52
N PRO A 15 -0.79 21.10 -17.66
CA PRO A 15 -1.41 19.96 -18.34
C PRO A 15 -1.58 18.77 -17.40
N GLU A 16 -2.76 18.14 -17.40
CA GLU A 16 -3.05 16.99 -16.53
C GLU A 16 -2.33 15.74 -17.01
N ASN A 17 -2.36 15.50 -18.31
CA ASN A 17 -1.84 14.27 -18.93
C ASN A 17 -0.39 14.42 -19.43
N ASP A 18 0.28 15.52 -19.14
CA ASP A 18 1.67 15.78 -19.53
C ASP A 18 2.43 16.36 -18.33
N VAL A 19 3.04 15.47 -17.56
CA VAL A 19 3.77 15.85 -16.35
C VAL A 19 5.08 16.54 -16.70
N LEU A 20 5.76 16.09 -17.75
CA LEU A 20 7.01 16.71 -18.22
C LEU A 20 6.77 18.17 -18.64
N GLU A 21 5.76 18.43 -19.46
CA GLU A 21 5.40 19.81 -19.87
C GLU A 21 5.04 20.66 -18.65
N ARG A 22 4.33 20.09 -17.66
CA ARG A 22 4.01 20.79 -16.40
C ARG A 22 5.26 21.24 -15.66
N PHE A 23 6.29 20.39 -15.58
CA PHE A 23 7.58 20.75 -15.00
C PHE A 23 8.28 21.82 -15.83
N CYS A 24 8.30 21.69 -17.16
CA CYS A 24 8.92 22.68 -18.05
C CYS A 24 8.30 24.09 -17.91
N LEU A 25 6.96 24.16 -17.83
CA LEU A 25 6.27 25.43 -17.63
C LEU A 25 6.63 26.06 -16.27
N LEU A 26 6.72 25.25 -15.22
CA LEU A 26 7.10 25.72 -13.89
C LEU A 26 8.57 26.16 -13.86
N ILE A 27 9.47 25.41 -14.49
CA ILE A 27 10.90 25.78 -14.59
C ILE A 27 11.07 27.07 -15.35
N LYS A 28 10.37 27.29 -16.47
CA LYS A 28 10.40 28.54 -17.23
C LYS A 28 9.90 29.74 -16.40
N GLN A 29 8.93 29.51 -15.50
CA GLN A 29 8.39 30.55 -14.63
C GLN A 29 9.31 30.89 -13.45
N GLU A 30 9.82 29.89 -12.73
CA GLU A 30 10.58 30.07 -11.47
C GLU A 30 12.10 30.13 -11.70
N ASN A 31 12.59 29.67 -12.87
CA ASN A 31 13.98 29.64 -13.31
C ASN A 31 14.95 29.00 -12.28
N PRO A 32 14.67 27.80 -11.76
CA PRO A 32 15.53 27.14 -10.79
C PRO A 32 16.74 26.48 -11.47
N ASP A 33 17.90 26.56 -10.85
CA ASP A 33 19.09 25.81 -11.28
C ASP A 33 18.88 24.30 -11.06
N VAL A 34 18.30 23.93 -9.91
CA VAL A 34 18.10 22.55 -9.46
C VAL A 34 16.63 22.31 -9.13
N VAL A 35 16.09 21.20 -9.61
CA VAL A 35 14.74 20.72 -9.33
C VAL A 35 14.81 19.44 -8.51
N VAL A 36 14.01 19.38 -7.45
CA VAL A 36 13.81 18.17 -6.64
C VAL A 36 12.38 17.71 -6.85
N ARG A 37 12.20 16.51 -7.40
CA ARG A 37 10.90 15.92 -7.67
C ARG A 37 10.54 14.91 -6.59
N ALA A 38 9.38 15.10 -5.99
CA ALA A 38 8.68 14.11 -5.17
C ALA A 38 7.28 13.89 -5.77
N THR A 39 6.75 12.68 -5.70
CA THR A 39 5.44 12.34 -6.26
C THR A 39 4.38 12.25 -5.17
N GLY A 40 3.13 12.62 -5.50
CA GLY A 40 2.04 12.76 -4.53
C GLY A 40 1.50 11.43 -3.98
N ASP A 41 1.80 10.33 -4.64
CA ASP A 41 1.52 8.96 -4.24
C ASP A 41 2.53 8.38 -3.22
N ASN A 42 3.56 9.16 -2.86
CA ASN A 42 4.66 8.77 -1.95
C ASN A 42 4.56 9.50 -0.59
N PRO A 43 3.64 9.09 0.31
CA PRO A 43 3.41 9.80 1.57
C PRO A 43 4.53 9.65 2.60
N PHE A 44 5.44 8.70 2.39
CA PHE A 44 6.51 8.35 3.35
C PHE A 44 7.90 8.58 2.78
N LEU A 45 8.17 9.80 2.32
CA LEU A 45 9.51 10.16 1.87
C LEU A 45 10.52 10.09 3.02
N PHE A 46 11.69 9.57 2.74
CA PHE A 46 12.81 9.58 3.69
C PHE A 46 13.50 10.95 3.65
N THR A 47 13.12 11.83 4.57
CA THR A 47 13.67 13.20 4.64
C THR A 47 15.18 13.22 4.86
N ASP A 48 15.71 12.28 5.63
CA ASP A 48 17.16 12.10 5.82
C ASP A 48 17.87 11.63 4.55
N ALA A 49 17.28 10.69 3.79
CA ALA A 49 17.79 10.28 2.49
C ALA A 49 17.68 11.39 1.44
N ALA A 50 16.58 12.15 1.46
CA ALA A 50 16.40 13.30 0.57
C ALA A 50 17.48 14.38 0.80
N ASN A 51 17.73 14.73 2.07
CA ASN A 51 18.80 15.68 2.42
C ASN A 51 20.19 15.15 2.01
N PHE A 52 20.44 13.86 2.20
CA PHE A 52 21.69 13.23 1.74
C PHE A 52 21.80 13.32 0.20
N SER A 53 20.73 13.00 -0.53
CA SER A 53 20.70 13.06 -2.00
C SER A 53 20.99 14.45 -2.54
N ILE A 54 20.36 15.49 -1.96
CA ILE A 54 20.57 16.88 -2.36
C ILE A 54 22.03 17.28 -2.14
N LYS A 55 22.58 16.99 -0.95
CA LYS A 55 23.97 17.29 -0.64
C LYS A 55 24.92 16.58 -1.60
N ARG A 56 24.68 15.30 -1.86
CA ARG A 56 25.52 14.51 -2.75
C ARG A 56 25.47 14.99 -4.20
N PHE A 57 24.28 15.34 -4.70
CA PHE A 57 24.11 15.95 -6.01
C PHE A 57 24.92 17.25 -6.16
N LEU A 58 24.85 18.14 -5.16
CA LEU A 58 25.59 19.41 -5.17
C LEU A 58 27.12 19.20 -5.14
N GLU A 59 27.58 18.21 -4.36
CA GLU A 59 28.99 17.83 -4.32
C GLU A 59 29.50 17.34 -5.69
N LEU A 60 28.73 16.49 -6.36
CA LEU A 60 29.05 15.98 -7.70
C LEU A 60 29.07 17.10 -8.72
N ASN A 61 28.07 17.97 -8.71
CA ASN A 61 27.99 19.10 -9.64
C ASN A 61 29.04 20.18 -9.42
N ALA A 62 29.68 20.22 -8.26
CA ALA A 62 30.85 21.12 -8.03
C ALA A 62 32.10 20.68 -8.81
N THR A 63 32.18 19.45 -9.27
CA THR A 63 33.32 18.87 -9.96
C THR A 63 33.07 18.51 -11.42
N SER A 64 31.85 18.06 -11.74
CA SER A 64 31.44 17.68 -13.09
C SER A 64 29.95 17.79 -13.22
N LYS A 65 29.45 18.15 -14.41
CA LYS A 65 28.00 18.26 -14.66
C LYS A 65 27.33 16.91 -14.47
N VAL A 66 26.29 16.87 -13.63
CA VAL A 66 25.36 15.76 -13.45
C VAL A 66 23.95 16.29 -13.72
N ASP A 67 23.32 15.79 -14.76
CA ASP A 67 21.99 16.28 -15.22
C ASP A 67 20.85 15.66 -14.42
N TYR A 68 21.03 14.41 -13.96
CA TYR A 68 20.03 13.65 -13.18
C TYR A 68 20.70 12.85 -12.07
N PHE A 69 20.07 12.82 -10.91
CA PHE A 69 20.54 12.06 -9.75
C PHE A 69 19.39 11.43 -8.96
N THR A 70 19.57 10.20 -8.56
CA THR A 70 18.71 9.54 -7.58
C THR A 70 19.47 8.48 -6.80
N ILE A 71 18.95 8.10 -5.63
CA ILE A 71 19.47 6.97 -4.85
C ILE A 71 18.70 5.72 -5.20
N SER A 72 19.40 4.68 -5.66
CA SER A 72 18.86 3.36 -5.96
C SER A 72 18.85 2.45 -4.71
N GLY A 73 17.86 1.57 -4.60
CA GLY A 73 17.77 0.60 -3.50
C GLY A 73 16.99 1.07 -2.27
N LEU A 74 16.46 2.28 -2.27
CA LEU A 74 15.47 2.72 -1.28
C LEU A 74 14.18 1.89 -1.40
N PRO A 75 13.33 1.82 -0.35
CA PRO A 75 11.97 1.36 -0.49
C PRO A 75 11.24 2.11 -1.61
N HIS A 76 10.47 1.39 -2.42
CA HIS A 76 9.73 2.02 -3.51
C HIS A 76 8.72 3.03 -2.96
N GLY A 77 8.82 4.29 -3.39
CA GLY A 77 8.01 5.40 -2.89
C GLY A 77 8.62 6.20 -1.74
N SER A 78 9.91 6.00 -1.39
CA SER A 78 10.56 6.76 -0.31
C SER A 78 11.67 7.70 -0.79
N GLY A 79 12.04 7.65 -2.07
CA GLY A 79 13.09 8.45 -2.67
C GLY A 79 12.61 9.72 -3.36
N ILE A 80 13.57 10.50 -3.80
CA ILE A 80 13.38 11.69 -4.64
C ILE A 80 14.22 11.58 -5.91
N GLU A 81 13.87 12.35 -6.92
CA GLU A 81 14.69 12.59 -8.10
C GLU A 81 15.21 14.03 -8.09
N ILE A 82 16.43 14.24 -8.54
CA ILE A 82 17.06 15.55 -8.60
C ILE A 82 17.62 15.75 -10.01
N PHE A 83 17.37 16.90 -10.60
CA PHE A 83 17.89 17.24 -11.93
C PHE A 83 18.12 18.73 -12.11
N LEU A 84 18.95 19.08 -13.08
CA LEU A 84 19.16 20.47 -13.49
C LEU A 84 17.93 20.95 -14.27
N GLY A 85 17.46 22.15 -13.96
CA GLY A 85 16.31 22.76 -14.65
C GLY A 85 16.57 22.91 -16.14
N GLU A 86 17.73 23.40 -16.54
CA GLU A 86 18.13 23.54 -17.96
C GLU A 86 18.15 22.22 -18.71
N SER A 87 18.67 21.15 -18.07
CA SER A 87 18.77 19.83 -18.69
C SER A 87 17.40 19.20 -18.93
N LEU A 88 16.43 19.42 -18.03
CA LEU A 88 15.06 18.95 -18.24
C LEU A 88 14.37 19.70 -19.38
N LEU A 89 14.58 21.02 -19.51
CA LEU A 89 14.05 21.78 -20.64
C LEU A 89 14.61 21.28 -21.96
N GLU A 90 15.92 21.02 -22.03
CA GLU A 90 16.57 20.45 -23.20
C GLU A 90 16.07 19.04 -23.53
N ALA A 91 15.87 18.19 -22.52
CA ALA A 91 15.37 16.84 -22.70
C ALA A 91 13.93 16.83 -23.26
N ALA A 92 13.07 17.72 -22.76
CA ALA A 92 11.70 17.86 -23.24
C ALA A 92 11.60 18.26 -24.72
N GLU A 93 12.57 19.01 -25.24
CA GLU A 93 12.62 19.35 -26.67
C GLU A 93 13.03 18.16 -27.56
N LYS A 94 13.68 17.16 -26.98
CA LYS A 94 14.26 16.02 -27.72
C LYS A 94 13.38 14.76 -27.67
N THR A 95 12.41 14.67 -26.75
CA THR A 95 11.54 13.50 -26.62
C THR A 95 10.10 13.78 -27.01
N ASN A 96 9.44 12.80 -27.62
CA ASN A 96 8.00 12.74 -27.85
C ASN A 96 7.41 11.42 -27.33
N LEU A 97 8.14 10.70 -26.45
CA LEU A 97 7.70 9.44 -25.92
C LEU A 97 6.68 9.66 -24.81
N PRO A 98 5.47 9.07 -24.87
CA PRO A 98 4.44 9.22 -23.84
C PRO A 98 4.96 8.84 -22.44
N TYR A 99 5.83 7.86 -22.36
CA TYR A 99 6.43 7.41 -21.11
C TYR A 99 7.30 8.50 -20.43
N ASP A 100 8.07 9.25 -21.23
CA ASP A 100 8.90 10.36 -20.73
C ASP A 100 8.02 11.53 -20.25
N HIS A 101 6.93 11.79 -20.99
CA HIS A 101 5.97 12.84 -20.64
C HIS A 101 5.21 12.53 -19.35
N GLU A 102 4.97 11.27 -19.03
CA GLU A 102 4.31 10.84 -17.79
C GLU A 102 5.29 10.79 -16.59
N HIS A 103 6.49 10.21 -16.80
CA HIS A 103 7.41 9.88 -15.70
C HIS A 103 8.53 10.89 -15.48
N VAL A 104 8.78 11.82 -16.40
CA VAL A 104 9.75 12.93 -16.32
C VAL A 104 11.21 12.50 -16.34
N GLY A 105 11.68 11.74 -15.31
CA GLY A 105 13.08 11.27 -15.21
C GLY A 105 13.59 10.51 -16.43
N PRO A 106 12.79 9.63 -17.08
CA PRO A 106 13.20 8.90 -18.28
C PRO A 106 13.67 9.78 -19.43
N ALA A 107 13.13 10.99 -19.57
CA ALA A 107 13.59 11.97 -20.57
C ALA A 107 15.07 12.31 -20.45
N LEU A 108 15.64 12.14 -19.26
CA LEU A 108 17.07 12.34 -18.99
C LEU A 108 17.84 11.01 -19.01
N TYR A 109 17.48 10.08 -18.14
CA TYR A 109 18.30 8.90 -17.90
C TYR A 109 18.22 7.81 -19.01
N ASN A 110 17.22 7.84 -19.87
CA ASN A 110 17.17 6.97 -21.04
C ASN A 110 18.01 7.49 -22.23
N HIS A 111 18.59 8.69 -22.10
CA HIS A 111 19.39 9.34 -23.14
C HIS A 111 20.81 9.65 -22.66
N PRO A 112 21.60 8.61 -22.32
CA PRO A 112 22.97 8.78 -21.77
C PRO A 112 23.96 9.41 -22.76
N GLU A 113 23.62 9.45 -24.03
CA GLU A 113 24.37 10.15 -25.07
C GLU A 113 24.30 11.68 -24.96
N ASN A 114 23.28 12.21 -24.29
CA ASN A 114 23.05 13.64 -24.11
C ASN A 114 23.19 14.10 -22.67
N PHE A 115 22.84 13.23 -21.69
CA PHE A 115 22.70 13.62 -20.29
C PHE A 115 23.46 12.67 -19.35
N VAL A 116 24.14 13.22 -18.38
CA VAL A 116 24.86 12.47 -17.34
C VAL A 116 23.91 12.15 -16.20
N SER A 117 23.57 10.87 -16.05
CA SER A 117 22.67 10.38 -15.01
C SER A 117 23.41 9.52 -13.99
N VAL A 118 23.23 9.80 -12.71
CA VAL A 118 23.86 9.10 -11.59
C VAL A 118 22.81 8.40 -10.74
N PHE A 119 22.94 7.09 -10.58
CA PHE A 119 22.16 6.22 -9.69
C PHE A 119 23.09 5.75 -8.57
N GLU A 120 23.15 6.48 -7.46
CA GLU A 120 24.03 6.12 -6.35
C GLU A 120 23.35 5.06 -5.46
N PRO A 121 24.04 3.96 -5.09
CA PRO A 121 23.46 2.96 -4.20
C PRO A 121 23.11 3.53 -2.83
N ALA A 122 21.96 3.16 -2.29
CA ALA A 122 21.54 3.57 -0.95
C ALA A 122 22.54 3.02 0.10
N PRO A 123 22.89 3.83 1.12
CA PRO A 123 23.51 3.32 2.33
C PRO A 123 22.75 2.13 2.92
N GLU A 124 23.46 1.17 3.55
CA GLU A 124 22.90 -0.07 4.08
C GLU A 124 21.62 0.14 4.92
N LYS A 125 21.63 1.18 5.76
CA LYS A 125 20.49 1.52 6.63
C LYS A 125 19.19 1.85 5.89
N TRP A 126 19.25 2.17 4.59
CA TRP A 126 18.11 2.51 3.74
C TRP A 126 17.92 1.55 2.57
N ASN A 127 18.82 0.59 2.36
CA ASN A 127 18.80 -0.32 1.22
C ASN A 127 17.79 -1.47 1.44
N PHE A 128 16.52 -1.18 1.13
CA PHE A 128 15.41 -2.13 1.25
C PHE A 128 14.52 -2.09 -0.01
N PRO A 129 15.05 -2.43 -1.21
CA PRO A 129 14.34 -2.27 -2.48
C PRO A 129 13.09 -3.14 -2.62
N LYS A 130 12.92 -4.15 -1.77
CA LYS A 130 11.72 -5.00 -1.74
C LYS A 130 10.57 -4.41 -0.93
N LEU A 131 10.83 -3.38 -0.12
CA LEU A 131 9.78 -2.69 0.61
C LEU A 131 9.10 -1.68 -0.31
N ARG A 132 7.81 -1.45 -0.05
CA ARG A 132 6.96 -0.56 -0.84
C ARG A 132 6.18 0.36 0.10
N THR A 133 6.26 1.66 -0.14
CA THR A 133 5.59 2.71 0.64
C THR A 133 4.72 3.64 -0.22
N THR A 134 4.74 3.48 -1.54
CA THR A 134 3.87 4.20 -2.48
C THR A 134 2.41 3.72 -2.39
N ILE A 135 1.48 4.54 -2.85
CA ILE A 135 0.03 4.26 -2.92
C ILE A 135 -0.41 4.23 -4.38
N ASP A 136 -0.46 3.01 -4.98
CA ASP A 136 -0.96 2.81 -6.34
C ASP A 136 -2.28 2.02 -6.35
N THR A 137 -2.57 1.32 -5.25
CA THR A 137 -3.76 0.49 -5.10
C THR A 137 -4.44 0.79 -3.77
N PHE A 138 -5.69 0.34 -3.66
CA PHE A 138 -6.42 0.43 -2.38
C PHE A 138 -5.71 -0.34 -1.24
N PHE A 139 -5.05 -1.48 -1.55
CA PHE A 139 -4.22 -2.19 -0.57
C PHE A 139 -3.05 -1.35 -0.07
N ASP A 140 -2.41 -0.59 -0.96
CA ASP A 140 -1.34 0.33 -0.59
C ASP A 140 -1.87 1.45 0.32
N TYR A 141 -3.05 2.01 -0.01
CA TYR A 141 -3.71 3.02 0.82
C TYR A 141 -3.98 2.49 2.23
N LYS A 142 -4.56 1.29 2.36
CA LYS A 142 -4.82 0.69 3.67
C LYS A 142 -3.55 0.37 4.46
N ARG A 143 -2.49 -0.03 3.77
CA ARG A 143 -1.16 -0.19 4.38
C ARG A 143 -0.61 1.15 4.87
N ALA A 144 -0.70 2.18 4.04
CA ALA A 144 -0.24 3.52 4.38
C ALA A 144 -1.00 4.09 5.58
N GLU A 145 -2.32 3.90 5.64
CA GLU A 145 -3.15 4.31 6.77
C GLU A 145 -2.72 3.65 8.10
N LYS A 146 -2.40 2.34 8.06
CA LYS A 146 -1.86 1.63 9.24
C LYS A 146 -0.48 2.16 9.64
N LEU A 147 0.41 2.37 8.68
CA LEU A 147 1.74 2.95 8.93
C LEU A 147 1.62 4.35 9.53
N TYR A 148 0.75 5.19 9.00
CA TYR A 148 0.49 6.53 9.51
C TYR A 148 0.10 6.53 10.99
N LYS A 149 -0.81 5.63 11.39
CA LYS A 149 -1.24 5.46 12.78
C LYS A 149 -0.12 4.93 13.69
N ILE A 150 0.60 3.87 13.26
CA ILE A 150 1.68 3.25 14.05
C ILE A 150 2.86 4.22 14.28
N LEU A 151 3.17 5.02 13.26
CA LEU A 151 4.27 5.97 13.33
C LEU A 151 3.88 7.29 14.00
N ASP A 152 2.61 7.44 14.38
CA ASP A 152 2.07 8.67 14.98
C ASP A 152 2.37 9.90 14.11
N CYS A 153 2.16 9.78 12.79
CA CYS A 153 2.54 10.81 11.83
C CYS A 153 1.75 12.13 12.03
N GLU A 154 0.59 12.08 12.67
CA GLU A 154 -0.19 13.27 13.02
C GLU A 154 0.58 14.19 13.99
N ASN A 155 1.22 13.61 15.00
CA ASN A 155 1.98 14.36 16.02
C ASN A 155 3.48 14.43 15.68
N GLN A 156 3.97 13.53 14.84
CA GLN A 156 5.37 13.44 14.43
C GLN A 156 5.51 13.47 12.89
N PRO A 157 5.36 14.65 12.26
CA PRO A 157 5.34 14.74 10.78
C PRO A 157 6.71 14.39 10.14
N ASN A 158 7.81 14.47 10.89
CA ASN A 158 9.11 14.05 10.43
C ASN A 158 9.28 12.54 10.65
N ILE A 159 9.06 11.79 9.60
CA ILE A 159 9.11 10.33 9.63
C ILE A 159 10.57 9.86 9.76
N ASN A 160 10.82 9.07 10.80
CA ASN A 160 12.11 8.41 10.95
C ASN A 160 12.17 7.18 10.03
N SER A 161 13.09 7.18 9.07
CA SER A 161 13.24 6.12 8.05
C SER A 161 13.47 4.72 8.66
N GLU A 162 14.24 4.60 9.75
CA GLU A 162 14.49 3.31 10.41
C GLU A 162 13.22 2.76 11.09
N LYS A 163 12.44 3.64 11.73
CA LYS A 163 11.14 3.25 12.34
C LYS A 163 10.17 2.78 11.25
N LEU A 164 10.11 3.50 10.13
CA LEU A 164 9.27 3.14 9.00
C LEU A 164 9.66 1.79 8.40
N ILE A 165 10.95 1.56 8.14
CA ILE A 165 11.48 0.29 7.64
C ILE A 165 11.10 -0.87 8.58
N LYS A 166 11.27 -0.68 9.90
CA LYS A 166 10.86 -1.68 10.90
C LYS A 166 9.36 -1.95 10.86
N ALA A 167 8.55 -0.89 10.80
CA ALA A 167 7.08 -1.02 10.74
C ALA A 167 6.62 -1.73 9.47
N CYS A 168 7.22 -1.42 8.30
CA CYS A 168 6.92 -2.09 7.04
C CYS A 168 7.19 -3.61 7.07
N ASN A 169 8.06 -4.09 7.96
CA ASN A 169 8.37 -5.50 8.08
C ASN A 169 7.41 -6.29 8.98
N PHE A 170 6.49 -5.65 9.68
CA PHE A 170 5.45 -6.37 10.42
C PHE A 170 4.48 -7.06 9.46
N ASP A 171 4.18 -8.34 9.72
CA ASP A 171 3.29 -9.14 8.86
C ASP A 171 1.93 -8.46 8.64
N PHE A 172 1.35 -7.87 9.70
CA PHE A 172 0.04 -7.19 9.63
C PHE A 172 0.07 -5.86 8.87
N ILE A 173 1.28 -5.34 8.55
CA ILE A 173 1.47 -4.20 7.66
C ILE A 173 1.66 -4.67 6.22
N LYS A 174 2.49 -5.69 6.01
CA LYS A 174 2.75 -6.23 4.66
C LYS A 174 1.49 -6.76 4.00
N TYR A 175 0.68 -7.45 4.80
CA TYR A 175 -0.47 -8.18 4.30
C TYR A 175 -1.74 -7.82 5.09
N PRO A 176 -2.86 -7.62 4.41
CA PRO A 176 -4.15 -7.35 5.06
C PRO A 176 -4.66 -8.58 5.82
N ILE A 177 -5.71 -8.35 6.64
CA ILE A 177 -6.48 -9.42 7.28
C ILE A 177 -7.72 -9.68 6.44
N LEU A 178 -8.03 -10.96 6.20
CA LEU A 178 -9.25 -11.39 5.52
C LEU A 178 -10.23 -11.98 6.52
N PHE A 179 -11.45 -11.51 6.52
CA PHE A 179 -12.56 -12.05 7.30
C PHE A 179 -13.50 -12.85 6.40
N MET A 180 -13.80 -14.08 6.79
CA MET A 180 -14.64 -15.03 6.05
C MET A 180 -15.82 -15.49 6.91
N PRO A 181 -16.89 -14.70 7.03
CA PRO A 181 -18.07 -15.07 7.80
C PRO A 181 -18.81 -16.27 7.21
N ASN A 182 -19.66 -16.88 8.01
CA ASN A 182 -20.69 -17.76 7.51
C ASN A 182 -21.88 -16.93 7.01
N THR A 183 -22.20 -17.07 5.71
CA THR A 183 -23.29 -16.37 5.03
C THR A 183 -24.38 -17.31 4.55
N GLN A 184 -24.39 -18.57 5.04
CA GLN A 184 -25.40 -19.57 4.65
C GLN A 184 -26.81 -19.16 5.06
N LYS A 185 -27.77 -19.39 4.17
CA LYS A 185 -29.18 -19.11 4.41
C LYS A 185 -29.68 -19.83 5.68
N GLY A 186 -30.37 -19.12 6.55
CA GLY A 186 -30.94 -19.65 7.78
C GLY A 186 -30.01 -19.75 8.98
N LYS A 187 -28.75 -19.30 8.86
CA LYS A 187 -27.74 -19.33 9.97
C LYS A 187 -27.66 -18.02 10.76
N GLY A 188 -28.53 -17.06 10.49
CA GLY A 188 -28.55 -15.77 11.16
C GLY A 188 -27.42 -14.81 10.73
N THR A 189 -27.40 -13.62 11.32
CA THR A 189 -26.47 -12.53 10.94
C THR A 189 -25.29 -12.37 11.90
N GLY A 190 -25.19 -13.18 12.96
CA GLY A 190 -24.20 -13.00 14.03
C GLY A 190 -22.74 -13.06 13.55
N HIS A 191 -22.41 -14.10 12.78
CA HIS A 191 -21.07 -14.27 12.21
C HIS A 191 -20.71 -13.12 11.24
N PHE A 192 -21.68 -12.73 10.42
CA PHE A 192 -21.50 -11.62 9.48
C PHE A 192 -21.23 -10.30 10.21
N ARG A 193 -22.09 -9.95 11.19
CA ARG A 193 -21.94 -8.72 12.01
C ARG A 193 -20.58 -8.66 12.69
N ARG A 194 -20.17 -9.76 13.31
CA ARG A 194 -18.88 -9.86 14.01
C ARG A 194 -17.71 -9.67 13.07
N CYS A 195 -17.69 -10.37 11.93
CA CYS A 195 -16.66 -10.19 10.91
C CYS A 195 -16.67 -8.79 10.32
N LEU A 196 -17.83 -8.20 10.08
CA LEU A 196 -17.97 -6.84 9.59
C LEU A 196 -17.36 -5.84 10.56
N SER A 197 -17.75 -5.86 11.85
CA SER A 197 -17.21 -4.97 12.87
C SER A 197 -15.69 -5.13 13.04
N LEU A 198 -15.18 -6.36 12.99
CA LEU A 198 -13.74 -6.59 13.06
C LEU A 198 -13.02 -6.11 11.79
N ALA A 199 -13.65 -6.24 10.61
CA ALA A 199 -13.07 -5.73 9.37
C ALA A 199 -13.00 -4.19 9.37
N GLU A 200 -14.02 -3.52 9.91
CA GLU A 200 -14.02 -2.06 10.09
C GLU A 200 -12.90 -1.63 11.04
N GLU A 201 -12.86 -2.20 12.24
CA GLU A 201 -11.90 -1.81 13.29
C GLU A 201 -10.44 -2.11 12.89
N LEU A 202 -10.19 -3.27 12.28
CA LEU A 202 -8.85 -3.72 11.90
C LEU A 202 -8.48 -3.35 10.46
N ASN A 203 -9.33 -2.61 9.77
CA ASN A 203 -9.08 -2.18 8.40
C ASN A 203 -8.79 -3.36 7.47
N GLY A 204 -9.59 -4.42 7.60
CA GLY A 204 -9.45 -5.69 6.89
C GLY A 204 -10.35 -5.80 5.67
N PHE A 205 -10.29 -6.96 5.03
CA PHE A 205 -11.15 -7.33 3.89
C PHE A 205 -12.22 -8.30 4.34
N LEU A 206 -13.41 -8.19 3.78
CA LEU A 206 -14.54 -9.07 4.03
C LEU A 206 -14.84 -9.89 2.78
N PHE A 207 -14.69 -11.21 2.88
CA PHE A 207 -15.04 -12.13 1.81
C PHE A 207 -16.52 -12.51 1.90
N LEU A 208 -17.20 -12.39 0.76
CA LEU A 208 -18.62 -12.71 0.59
C LEU A 208 -18.75 -13.78 -0.50
N ASP A 209 -19.25 -14.95 -0.13
CA ASP A 209 -19.41 -16.09 -1.06
C ASP A 209 -20.69 -15.92 -1.93
N PHE A 210 -20.76 -14.76 -2.59
CA PHE A 210 -21.75 -14.36 -3.60
C PHE A 210 -21.00 -13.85 -4.83
N ASN A 211 -21.55 -13.97 -6.02
CA ASN A 211 -20.84 -13.54 -7.22
C ASN A 211 -20.66 -12.01 -7.31
N ASN A 212 -21.62 -11.28 -6.76
CA ASN A 212 -21.62 -9.81 -6.74
C ASN A 212 -22.55 -9.25 -5.64
N LYS A 213 -22.57 -7.93 -5.49
CA LYS A 213 -23.38 -7.23 -4.48
C LYS A 213 -24.88 -7.43 -4.66
N THR A 214 -25.38 -7.59 -5.90
CA THR A 214 -26.83 -7.74 -6.17
C THR A 214 -27.39 -9.10 -5.76
N GLU A 215 -26.53 -10.08 -5.49
CA GLU A 215 -26.93 -11.40 -4.97
C GLU A 215 -26.98 -11.45 -3.44
N LEU A 216 -26.58 -10.35 -2.77
CA LEU A 216 -26.63 -10.30 -1.31
C LEU A 216 -28.09 -10.32 -0.82
N PRO A 217 -28.39 -11.13 0.20
CA PRO A 217 -29.67 -10.99 0.90
C PRO A 217 -29.81 -9.61 1.54
N GLU A 218 -31.00 -9.02 1.47
CA GLU A 218 -31.31 -7.67 1.98
C GLU A 218 -30.79 -7.40 3.40
N HIS A 219 -30.86 -8.39 4.28
CA HIS A 219 -30.37 -8.24 5.66
C HIS A 219 -28.83 -8.12 5.77
N PHE A 220 -28.05 -8.62 4.81
CA PHE A 220 -26.60 -8.38 4.75
C PHE A 220 -26.30 -7.05 4.06
N GLU A 221 -27.04 -6.71 3.01
CA GLU A 221 -26.92 -5.44 2.33
C GLU A 221 -27.18 -4.27 3.29
N ASN A 222 -28.27 -4.30 4.04
CA ASN A 222 -28.57 -3.31 5.07
C ASN A 222 -27.45 -3.16 6.14
N LEU A 223 -26.77 -4.24 6.49
CA LEU A 223 -25.65 -4.19 7.43
C LEU A 223 -24.42 -3.51 6.82
N LEU A 224 -24.13 -3.77 5.55
CA LEU A 224 -23.04 -3.12 4.83
C LEU A 224 -23.30 -1.62 4.62
N GLU A 225 -24.50 -1.23 4.22
CA GLU A 225 -24.88 0.17 4.03
C GLU A 225 -24.78 1.00 5.31
N ASN A 226 -24.99 0.39 6.47
CA ASN A 226 -24.84 1.04 7.78
C ASN A 226 -23.43 0.87 8.38
N SER A 227 -22.47 0.35 7.62
CA SER A 227 -21.08 0.17 8.04
C SER A 227 -20.18 1.28 7.50
N ASN A 228 -19.00 1.41 8.10
CA ASN A 228 -17.94 2.29 7.61
C ASN A 228 -16.94 1.54 6.70
N LEU A 229 -17.26 0.30 6.32
CA LEU A 229 -16.40 -0.48 5.43
C LEU A 229 -16.62 -0.03 3.99
N TRP A 230 -15.53 0.28 3.30
CA TRP A 230 -15.61 0.71 1.91
C TRP A 230 -15.89 -0.47 0.97
N ASP A 231 -16.52 -0.23 -0.16
CA ASP A 231 -16.82 -1.27 -1.16
C ASP A 231 -15.57 -2.00 -1.64
N GLU A 232 -14.43 -1.31 -1.70
CA GLU A 232 -13.11 -1.86 -2.06
C GLU A 232 -12.56 -2.87 -1.04
N ASN A 233 -13.07 -2.87 0.19
CA ASN A 233 -12.76 -3.90 1.18
C ASN A 233 -13.57 -5.19 0.98
N LEU A 234 -14.58 -5.18 0.09
CA LEU A 234 -15.43 -6.33 -0.16
C LEU A 234 -14.86 -7.20 -1.28
N ILE A 235 -14.72 -8.48 -1.02
CA ILE A 235 -14.28 -9.47 -2.02
C ILE A 235 -15.45 -10.41 -2.29
N PHE A 236 -16.02 -10.33 -3.48
CA PHE A 236 -17.11 -11.18 -3.92
C PHE A 236 -16.61 -12.38 -4.71
N GLY A 237 -17.08 -13.57 -4.33
CA GLY A 237 -16.86 -14.82 -5.04
C GLY A 237 -15.43 -15.38 -4.94
N LYS A 238 -15.36 -16.70 -4.96
CA LYS A 238 -14.09 -17.45 -4.81
C LYS A 238 -13.10 -17.17 -5.93
N GLU A 239 -13.57 -16.90 -7.14
CA GLU A 239 -12.69 -16.64 -8.29
C GLU A 239 -11.92 -15.32 -8.15
N ASN A 240 -12.57 -14.26 -7.64
CA ASN A 240 -11.87 -13.00 -7.37
C ASN A 240 -10.84 -13.15 -6.25
N LEU A 241 -11.16 -13.92 -5.22
CA LEU A 241 -10.22 -14.20 -4.15
C LEU A 241 -9.04 -15.05 -4.62
N LYS A 242 -9.24 -16.01 -5.52
CA LYS A 242 -8.16 -16.79 -6.15
C LYS A 242 -7.24 -15.91 -6.99
N LYS A 243 -7.78 -15.01 -7.83
CA LYS A 243 -6.99 -14.07 -8.63
C LYS A 243 -6.07 -13.20 -7.78
N LEU A 244 -6.57 -12.74 -6.61
CA LEU A 244 -5.73 -12.00 -5.65
C LEU A 244 -4.59 -12.86 -5.08
N ALA A 245 -4.82 -14.18 -4.90
CA ALA A 245 -3.81 -15.11 -4.42
C ALA A 245 -2.75 -15.45 -5.49
N GLU A 246 -3.15 -15.57 -6.75
CA GLU A 246 -2.28 -15.96 -7.87
C GLU A 246 -1.27 -14.86 -8.24
N ASN A 247 -1.63 -13.59 -8.03
CA ASN A 247 -0.78 -12.44 -8.37
C ASN A 247 0.35 -12.19 -7.38
N GLN A 248 0.51 -13.01 -6.33
CA GLN A 248 1.50 -12.80 -5.28
C GLN A 248 2.37 -14.04 -5.08
N ASN A 249 3.70 -13.86 -5.06
CA ASN A 249 4.67 -14.93 -4.76
C ASN A 249 4.62 -15.43 -3.31
N GLU A 250 3.83 -14.80 -2.45
CA GLU A 250 3.65 -15.09 -1.03
C GLU A 250 2.16 -15.13 -0.69
N LYS A 251 1.82 -15.65 0.49
CA LYS A 251 0.42 -15.67 0.95
C LYS A 251 -0.16 -14.25 1.02
N PRO A 252 -1.29 -13.96 0.38
CA PRO A 252 -1.81 -12.60 0.19
C PRO A 252 -2.31 -11.94 1.48
N PHE A 253 -2.58 -12.73 2.52
CA PHE A 253 -3.09 -12.23 3.80
C PHE A 253 -2.20 -12.65 4.97
N SER A 254 -2.00 -11.76 5.93
CA SER A 254 -1.30 -12.07 7.18
C SER A 254 -2.10 -13.03 8.04
N LEU A 255 -3.43 -12.84 8.03
CA LEU A 255 -4.38 -13.63 8.79
C LEU A 255 -5.67 -13.80 8.01
N VAL A 256 -6.23 -15.00 8.03
CA VAL A 256 -7.58 -15.32 7.54
C VAL A 256 -8.43 -15.70 8.73
N VAL A 257 -9.45 -14.94 9.01
CA VAL A 257 -10.37 -15.16 10.13
C VAL A 257 -11.60 -15.92 9.64
N LEU A 258 -11.81 -17.13 10.12
CA LEU A 258 -12.99 -17.94 9.85
C LEU A 258 -13.99 -17.78 11.00
N ASP A 259 -15.21 -17.46 10.67
CA ASP A 259 -16.31 -17.31 11.63
C ASP A 259 -17.52 -18.10 11.18
N SER A 260 -17.71 -19.27 11.78
CA SER A 260 -18.76 -20.22 11.43
C SER A 260 -19.10 -21.11 12.64
N PHE A 261 -20.32 -21.58 12.75
CA PHE A 261 -20.69 -22.59 13.77
C PHE A 261 -19.86 -23.87 13.64
N VAL A 262 -19.74 -24.36 12.42
CA VAL A 262 -18.90 -25.49 12.04
C VAL A 262 -18.21 -25.12 10.75
N THR A 263 -16.91 -25.01 10.76
CA THR A 263 -16.14 -24.68 9.55
C THR A 263 -15.98 -25.92 8.66
N PRO A 264 -16.46 -25.91 7.41
CA PRO A 264 -16.22 -26.99 6.47
C PRO A 264 -14.72 -27.15 6.19
N LYS A 265 -14.26 -28.41 6.07
CA LYS A 265 -12.86 -28.70 5.76
C LYS A 265 -12.36 -27.99 4.52
N GLU A 266 -13.14 -27.98 3.45
CA GLU A 266 -12.78 -27.28 2.18
C GLU A 266 -12.55 -25.79 2.39
N LYS A 267 -13.35 -25.14 3.26
CA LYS A 267 -13.18 -23.71 3.59
C LYS A 267 -11.89 -23.49 4.37
N ALA A 268 -11.57 -24.35 5.33
CA ALA A 268 -10.32 -24.27 6.09
C ALA A 268 -9.09 -24.57 5.21
N ASP A 269 -9.16 -25.55 4.32
CA ASP A 269 -8.11 -25.87 3.36
C ASP A 269 -7.86 -24.71 2.39
N PHE A 270 -8.91 -24.07 1.92
CA PHE A 270 -8.80 -22.88 1.07
C PHE A 270 -8.18 -21.70 1.84
N ALA A 271 -8.68 -21.39 3.03
CA ALA A 271 -8.18 -20.33 3.88
C ALA A 271 -6.68 -20.49 4.20
N SER A 272 -6.23 -21.72 4.47
CA SER A 272 -4.82 -22.02 4.79
C SER A 272 -3.85 -21.74 3.64
N LYS A 273 -4.33 -21.70 2.40
CA LYS A 273 -3.54 -21.30 1.23
C LYS A 273 -3.39 -19.78 1.13
N LEU A 274 -4.33 -19.03 1.70
CA LEU A 274 -4.36 -17.57 1.63
C LEU A 274 -3.57 -16.88 2.75
N GLY A 275 -3.45 -17.49 3.92
CA GLY A 275 -2.77 -16.89 5.08
C GLY A 275 -2.65 -17.85 6.27
N LYS A 276 -2.23 -17.32 7.42
CA LYS A 276 -2.42 -17.98 8.70
C LYS A 276 -3.91 -17.98 9.05
N VAL A 277 -4.43 -19.05 9.62
CA VAL A 277 -5.87 -19.18 9.88
C VAL A 277 -6.15 -19.03 11.37
N LEU A 278 -7.04 -18.09 11.70
CA LEU A 278 -7.71 -17.96 13.00
C LEU A 278 -9.16 -18.43 12.85
N SER A 279 -9.58 -19.40 13.62
CA SER A 279 -10.99 -19.76 13.73
C SER A 279 -11.60 -19.14 14.99
N LEU A 280 -12.73 -18.44 14.82
CA LEU A 280 -13.57 -18.00 15.92
C LEU A 280 -14.52 -19.15 16.25
N ASP A 281 -14.40 -19.71 17.45
CA ASP A 281 -15.16 -20.89 17.89
C ASP A 281 -16.17 -20.51 18.97
N ASP A 282 -17.41 -20.92 18.80
CA ASP A 282 -18.49 -20.81 19.77
C ASP A 282 -18.84 -22.16 20.43
N GLY A 283 -17.88 -23.09 20.43
CA GLY A 283 -17.93 -24.35 21.18
C GLY A 283 -18.28 -25.59 20.36
N GLN A 284 -18.26 -25.49 19.02
CA GLN A 284 -18.53 -26.62 18.10
C GLN A 284 -17.31 -26.87 17.20
N GLU A 285 -16.28 -27.48 17.76
CA GLU A 285 -15.06 -27.80 16.99
C GLU A 285 -15.34 -28.87 15.92
N ASN A 286 -14.79 -28.63 14.71
CA ASN A 286 -14.62 -29.68 13.71
C ASN A 286 -13.19 -30.24 13.82
N PRO A 287 -13.00 -31.49 14.34
CA PRO A 287 -11.68 -32.07 14.51
C PRO A 287 -10.86 -32.17 13.20
N GLU A 288 -11.53 -32.26 12.06
CA GLU A 288 -10.89 -32.42 10.73
C GLU A 288 -10.12 -31.18 10.28
N ILE A 289 -10.38 -30.01 10.87
CA ILE A 289 -9.74 -28.75 10.47
C ILE A 289 -8.60 -28.36 11.39
N LEU A 290 -8.38 -29.01 12.53
CA LEU A 290 -7.36 -28.61 13.52
C LEU A 290 -5.96 -28.51 12.92
N GLY A 291 -5.59 -29.38 11.98
CA GLY A 291 -4.31 -29.30 11.27
C GLY A 291 -4.15 -28.13 10.29
N LYS A 292 -5.21 -27.36 10.04
CA LYS A 292 -5.25 -26.21 9.12
C LYS A 292 -5.41 -24.88 9.83
N ILE A 293 -5.73 -24.91 11.12
CA ILE A 293 -5.93 -23.73 11.96
C ILE A 293 -4.64 -23.45 12.73
N ASN A 294 -4.17 -22.21 12.67
CA ASN A 294 -3.01 -21.75 13.42
C ASN A 294 -3.41 -21.22 14.81
N TYR A 295 -4.59 -20.63 14.89
CA TYR A 295 -5.11 -19.99 16.10
C TYR A 295 -6.59 -20.34 16.27
N LEU A 296 -6.99 -20.64 17.49
CA LEU A 296 -8.38 -20.85 17.86
C LEU A 296 -8.75 -19.88 18.97
N LEU A 297 -9.81 -19.10 18.76
CA LEU A 297 -10.29 -18.12 19.73
C LEU A 297 -11.70 -18.51 20.17
N ASP A 298 -11.83 -18.89 21.44
CA ASP A 298 -13.14 -19.11 22.07
C ASP A 298 -13.84 -17.79 22.31
N ILE A 299 -14.97 -17.59 21.69
CA ILE A 299 -15.78 -16.38 21.84
C ILE A 299 -16.69 -16.49 23.07
N ILE A 300 -17.11 -17.70 23.41
CA ILE A 300 -17.91 -17.99 24.60
C ILE A 300 -17.03 -18.78 25.56
N PRO A 301 -16.51 -18.16 26.63
CA PRO A 301 -15.72 -18.89 27.63
C PRO A 301 -16.58 -19.99 28.25
N SER A 302 -16.36 -21.23 27.86
CA SER A 302 -17.04 -22.39 28.45
C SER A 302 -16.17 -22.94 29.57
N SER A 303 -16.65 -22.83 30.80
CA SER A 303 -16.04 -23.47 31.99
C SER A 303 -16.05 -25.01 31.92
N LYS A 304 -16.61 -25.60 30.86
CA LYS A 304 -16.82 -27.03 30.70
C LYS A 304 -15.91 -27.71 29.67
N LEU A 305 -15.22 -26.97 28.83
CA LEU A 305 -14.31 -27.54 27.84
C LEU A 305 -12.91 -27.70 28.44
N LYS A 306 -12.63 -28.86 29.00
CA LYS A 306 -11.25 -29.35 29.17
C LYS A 306 -10.76 -29.74 27.78
N ARG A 307 -9.98 -28.86 27.16
CA ARG A 307 -9.24 -29.20 25.94
C ARG A 307 -7.98 -29.95 26.34
N SER A 308 -7.87 -31.18 25.86
CA SER A 308 -6.66 -32.03 26.00
C SER A 308 -5.64 -31.63 24.93
#